data_914c656a5d0004f06e586621eb8a7a4f
#
_entry.id   914c656a5d0004f06e586621eb8a7a4f
#
_cell.length_a   1.000
_cell.length_b   1.000
_cell.length_c   1.000
_cell.angle_alpha   90.00
_cell.angle_beta   90.00
_cell.angle_gamma   90.00
#
_symmetry.space_group_name_H-M   'P 1'
#
loop_
_entity.id
_entity.type
_entity.pdbx_description
1 polymer ?
#
loop_
_entity_poly.entity_id
_entity_poly.type
_entity_poly.pdbx_seq_one_letter_code
_entity_poly.pdbx_strand_id
1 'polypeptide(L)'
;MTGAEIAQKMLHDNGIYDVKVVSIPDRLGDHYNPADKTVNLSPEVYSGRSIAAAAVSAHECGHAVQHATAYKWLGFRSAMVPMVSFAS
;
A
#
# COMPACT_ATOMS: atom_id res chain seq x y z
N MET A 1 0.37 -19.09 0.65
CA MET A 1 -0.38 -17.95 0.10
C MET A 1 0.36 -17.38 -1.10
N THR A 2 -0.37 -16.93 -2.09
CA THR A 2 0.23 -16.20 -3.22
C THR A 2 0.59 -14.77 -2.81
N GLY A 3 1.43 -14.12 -3.63
CA GLY A 3 1.75 -12.69 -3.39
C GLY A 3 0.51 -11.81 -3.37
N ALA A 4 -0.46 -12.10 -4.25
CA ALA A 4 -1.73 -11.36 -4.25
C ALA A 4 -2.51 -11.54 -2.96
N GLU A 5 -2.58 -12.75 -2.44
CA GLU A 5 -3.27 -13.05 -1.18
C GLU A 5 -2.59 -12.35 0.01
N ILE A 6 -1.25 -12.35 0.03
CA ILE A 6 -0.48 -11.66 1.07
C ILE A 6 -0.75 -10.16 1.02
N ALA A 7 -0.75 -9.58 -0.19
CA ALA A 7 -1.06 -8.16 -0.37
C ALA A 7 -2.46 -7.81 0.13
N GLN A 8 -3.45 -8.60 -0.25
CA GLN A 8 -4.83 -8.40 0.20
C GLN A 8 -4.94 -8.48 1.72
N LYS A 9 -4.30 -9.48 2.32
CA LYS A 9 -4.33 -9.66 3.76
C LYS A 9 -3.68 -8.48 4.50
N MET A 10 -2.52 -8.03 4.04
CA MET A 10 -1.84 -6.88 4.65
C MET A 10 -2.69 -5.61 4.58
N LEU A 11 -3.30 -5.35 3.45
CA LEU A 11 -4.14 -4.17 3.28
C LEU A 11 -5.35 -4.24 4.22
N HIS A 12 -6.05 -5.36 4.26
CA HIS A 12 -7.22 -5.54 5.12
C HIS A 12 -6.86 -5.48 6.60
N ASP A 13 -5.73 -6.08 6.99
CA ASP A 13 -5.26 -6.07 8.39
C ASP A 13 -4.94 -4.64 8.85
N ASN A 14 -4.62 -3.75 7.92
CA ASN A 14 -4.36 -2.34 8.20
C ASN A 14 -5.59 -1.45 7.93
N GLY A 15 -6.76 -2.04 7.71
CA GLY A 15 -8.01 -1.30 7.51
C GLY A 15 -8.08 -0.59 6.15
N ILE A 16 -7.33 -1.05 5.16
CA ILE A 16 -7.27 -0.44 3.84
C ILE A 16 -8.10 -1.29 2.88
N TYR A 17 -9.22 -0.75 2.40
CA TYR A 17 -10.16 -1.46 1.54
C TYR A 17 -10.32 -0.83 0.17
N ASP A 18 -9.68 0.31 -0.07
CA ASP A 18 -9.80 1.07 -1.31
C ASP A 18 -8.59 0.90 -2.24
N VAL A 19 -7.62 0.08 -1.84
CA VAL A 19 -6.45 -0.25 -2.66
C VAL A 19 -6.67 -1.60 -3.32
N LYS A 20 -6.47 -1.66 -4.64
CA LYS A 20 -6.62 -2.89 -5.43
C LYS A 20 -5.27 -3.54 -5.66
N VAL A 21 -5.24 -4.87 -5.67
CA VAL A 21 -4.06 -5.65 -6.04
C VAL A 21 -4.27 -6.18 -7.45
N VAL A 22 -3.38 -5.81 -8.36
CA VAL A 22 -3.51 -6.17 -9.78
C VAL A 22 -2.22 -6.80 -10.30
N SER A 23 -2.36 -7.63 -11.33
CA SER A 23 -1.23 -8.22 -12.05
C SER A 23 -0.89 -7.36 -13.24
N ILE A 24 0.40 -7.10 -13.45
CA ILE A 24 0.90 -6.27 -14.56
C ILE A 24 2.00 -7.03 -15.31
N PRO A 25 2.37 -6.60 -16.55
CA PRO A 25 3.51 -7.18 -17.26
C PRO A 25 4.81 -7.02 -16.50
N ASP A 26 5.67 -8.05 -16.54
CA ASP A 26 6.96 -8.08 -15.82
C ASP A 26 7.82 -6.86 -16.05
N ARG A 27 7.85 -6.36 -17.28
CA ARG A 27 8.72 -5.24 -17.66
C ARG A 27 8.43 -3.94 -16.97
N LEU A 28 7.26 -3.82 -16.32
CA LEU A 28 6.87 -2.60 -15.61
C LEU A 28 7.36 -2.59 -14.16
N GLY A 29 7.76 -3.76 -13.65
CA GLY A 29 8.24 -3.90 -12.28
C GLY A 29 7.12 -3.80 -11.25
N ASP A 30 7.34 -4.45 -10.10
CA ASP A 30 6.40 -4.38 -9.00
C ASP A 30 6.44 -2.99 -8.37
N HIS A 31 5.28 -2.39 -8.15
CA HIS A 31 5.21 -1.05 -7.55
C HIS A 31 3.82 -0.75 -6.99
N TYR A 32 3.76 0.22 -6.10
CA TYR A 32 2.51 0.81 -5.64
C TYR A 32 2.27 2.13 -6.39
N ASN A 33 1.07 2.32 -6.92
CA ASN A 33 0.68 3.56 -7.58
C ASN A 33 -0.31 4.33 -6.70
N PRO A 34 0.10 5.42 -6.06
CA PRO A 34 -0.79 6.18 -5.19
C PRO A 34 -1.86 6.96 -5.95
N ALA A 35 -1.66 7.23 -7.24
CA ALA A 35 -2.61 8.01 -8.03
C ALA A 35 -3.92 7.25 -8.24
N ASP A 36 -3.84 5.94 -8.52
CA ASP A 36 -5.02 5.10 -8.71
C ASP A 36 -5.21 4.09 -7.57
N LYS A 37 -4.37 4.15 -6.54
CA LYS A 37 -4.41 3.28 -5.37
C LYS A 37 -4.37 1.80 -5.75
N THR A 38 -3.34 1.42 -6.48
CA THR A 38 -3.12 0.03 -6.89
C THR A 38 -1.76 -0.48 -6.45
N VAL A 39 -1.74 -1.71 -5.94
CA VAL A 39 -0.51 -2.49 -5.76
C VAL A 39 -0.35 -3.33 -7.02
N ASN A 40 0.68 -3.02 -7.80
CA ASN A 40 0.93 -3.61 -9.11
C ASN A 40 2.02 -4.66 -8.97
N LEU A 41 1.67 -5.92 -9.22
CA LEU A 41 2.58 -7.05 -9.07
C LEU A 41 2.78 -7.75 -10.40
N SER A 42 4.04 -8.12 -10.69
CA SER A 42 4.34 -8.97 -11.85
C SER A 42 3.62 -10.31 -11.71
N PRO A 43 3.36 -11.03 -12.82
CA PRO A 43 2.66 -12.31 -12.74
C PRO A 43 3.34 -13.32 -11.82
N GLU A 44 4.67 -13.33 -11.79
CA GLU A 44 5.42 -14.22 -10.91
C GLU A 44 5.19 -13.93 -9.44
N VAL A 45 5.10 -12.67 -9.07
CA VAL A 45 4.84 -12.26 -7.68
C VAL A 45 3.37 -12.43 -7.34
N TYR A 46 2.49 -12.03 -8.26
CA TYR A 46 1.04 -12.11 -8.06
C TYR A 46 0.57 -13.53 -7.76
N SER A 47 1.04 -14.49 -8.55
CA SER A 47 0.67 -15.91 -8.43
C SER A 47 1.68 -16.74 -7.65
N GLY A 48 2.84 -16.18 -7.32
CA GLY A 48 3.94 -16.90 -6.68
C GLY A 48 3.68 -17.18 -5.21
N ARG A 49 4.20 -18.32 -4.76
CA ARG A 49 4.09 -18.75 -3.35
C ARG A 49 5.45 -18.83 -2.66
N SER A 50 6.50 -18.33 -3.33
CA SER A 50 7.85 -18.34 -2.78
C SER A 50 8.01 -17.26 -1.70
N ILE A 51 9.06 -17.39 -0.90
CA ILE A 51 9.42 -16.35 0.09
C ILE A 51 9.74 -15.04 -0.63
N ALA A 52 10.40 -15.11 -1.79
CA ALA A 52 10.72 -13.93 -2.57
C ALA A 52 9.45 -13.20 -3.03
N ALA A 53 8.45 -13.94 -3.53
CA ALA A 53 7.17 -13.36 -3.94
C ALA A 53 6.46 -12.71 -2.75
N ALA A 54 6.48 -13.35 -1.59
CA ALA A 54 5.91 -12.80 -0.37
C ALA A 54 6.61 -11.51 0.06
N ALA A 55 7.94 -11.47 -0.02
CA ALA A 55 8.73 -10.30 0.36
C ALA A 55 8.45 -9.10 -0.55
N VAL A 56 8.39 -9.31 -1.87
CA VAL A 56 8.09 -8.25 -2.83
C VAL A 56 6.68 -7.72 -2.60
N SER A 57 5.71 -8.61 -2.45
CA SER A 57 4.31 -8.24 -2.21
C SER A 57 4.19 -7.41 -0.93
N ALA A 58 4.82 -7.85 0.15
CA ALA A 58 4.81 -7.12 1.43
C ALA A 58 5.48 -5.75 1.30
N HIS A 59 6.56 -5.65 0.55
CA HIS A 59 7.26 -4.38 0.33
C HIS A 59 6.35 -3.37 -0.37
N GLU A 60 5.67 -3.78 -1.44
CA GLU A 60 4.79 -2.88 -2.18
C GLU A 60 3.54 -2.50 -1.37
N CYS A 61 2.99 -3.44 -0.59
CA CYS A 61 1.91 -3.13 0.33
C CYS A 61 2.35 -2.18 1.44
N GLY A 62 3.62 -2.26 1.86
CA GLY A 62 4.19 -1.31 2.81
C GLY A 62 4.09 0.12 2.33
N HIS A 63 4.33 0.36 1.05
CA HIS A 63 4.15 1.70 0.45
C HIS A 63 2.69 2.16 0.51
N ALA A 64 1.74 1.26 0.26
CA ALA A 64 0.32 1.58 0.37
C ALA A 64 -0.06 1.95 1.81
N VAL A 65 0.44 1.20 2.79
CA VAL A 65 0.21 1.48 4.20
C VAL A 65 0.82 2.81 4.60
N GLN A 66 2.06 3.09 4.16
CA GLN A 66 2.72 4.36 4.42
C GLN A 66 1.93 5.53 3.83
N HIS A 67 1.43 5.39 2.61
CA HIS A 67 0.63 6.43 1.96
C HIS A 67 -0.67 6.70 2.72
N ALA A 68 -1.39 5.65 3.11
CA ALA A 68 -2.62 5.79 3.89
C ALA A 68 -2.37 6.44 5.24
N THR A 69 -1.29 6.05 5.92
CA THR A 69 -0.91 6.62 7.21
C THR A 69 -0.51 8.09 7.09
N ALA A 70 0.29 8.42 6.08
CA ALA A 70 0.70 9.80 5.84
C ALA A 70 -0.50 10.69 5.54
N TYR A 71 -1.47 10.20 4.78
CA TYR A 71 -2.69 10.94 4.48
C TYR A 71 -3.48 11.26 5.74
N LYS A 72 -3.62 10.28 6.64
CA LYS A 72 -4.29 10.48 7.93
C LYS A 72 -3.54 11.50 8.78
N TRP A 73 -2.22 11.42 8.83
CA TRP A 73 -1.39 12.37 9.57
C TRP A 73 -1.54 13.80 9.03
N LEU A 74 -1.58 13.98 7.71
CA LEU A 74 -1.77 15.29 7.11
C LEU A 74 -3.13 15.88 7.48
N GLY A 75 -4.19 15.06 7.46
CA GLY A 75 -5.52 15.48 7.89
C GLY A 75 -5.55 15.89 9.36
N PHE A 76 -4.94 15.09 10.21
CA PHE A 76 -4.82 15.37 11.64
C PHE A 76 -4.04 16.68 11.89
N ARG A 77 -2.90 16.82 11.23
CA ARG A 77 -2.07 18.01 11.33
C ARG A 77 -2.83 19.27 10.90
N SER A 78 -3.55 19.20 9.80
CA SER A 78 -4.35 20.32 9.32
C SER A 78 -5.44 20.73 10.29
N ALA A 79 -6.05 19.74 10.96
CA ALA A 79 -7.07 20.00 11.99
C ALA A 79 -6.49 20.63 13.25
N MET A 80 -5.23 20.32 13.58
CA MET A 80 -4.59 20.83 14.79
C MET A 80 -3.89 22.18 14.64
N VAL A 81 -3.49 22.53 13.42
CA VAL A 81 -2.75 23.78 13.15
C VAL A 81 -3.47 25.01 13.70
N PRO A 82 -4.78 25.17 13.50
CA PRO A 82 -5.49 26.34 14.08
C PRO A 82 -5.38 26.43 15.60
N MET A 83 -5.46 25.30 16.28
CA MET A 83 -5.35 25.26 17.75
C MET A 83 -3.94 25.67 18.22
N VAL A 84 -2.93 25.16 17.54
CA VAL A 84 -1.54 25.49 17.85
C VAL A 84 -1.26 26.98 17.60
N SER A 85 -1.74 27.52 16.50
CA SER A 85 -1.63 28.94 16.19
C SER A 85 -2.32 29.82 17.23
N PHE A 86 -3.41 29.35 17.77
CA PHE A 86 -4.16 30.08 18.81
C PHE A 86 -3.42 30.06 20.16
N ALA A 87 -2.73 28.97 20.47
CA ALA A 87 -2.01 28.81 21.70
C ALA A 87 -0.67 29.57 21.73
N SER A 88 -0.13 29.88 20.59
CA SER A 88 1.14 30.61 20.48
C SER A 88 0.92 32.08 20.28
#